data_6dfd32a3f5a6b00349c9ddc876d01322
#
_entry.id   6dfd32a3f5a6b00349c9ddc876d01322
#
_cell.length_a   1.000
_cell.length_b   1.000
_cell.length_c   1.000
_cell.angle_alpha   90.00
_cell.angle_beta   90.00
_cell.angle_gamma   90.00
#
_symmetry.space_group_name_H-M   'P 1'
#
loop_
_entity.id
_entity.type
_entity.pdbx_description
1 polymer ?
#
loop_
_entity_poly.entity_id
_entity_poly.type
_entity_poly.pdbx_seq_one_letter_code
_entity_poly.pdbx_strand_id
1 'polypeptide(L)'
;MNIKNLTKKLMLKEKTPLISSIIAGTIAGVILFEIIVPKVVLAETILSQALALDSPTLIKSESLTIPKIIEKPSFKVVKTVKMIVTAYSSTPDQTDDTPFITASGKNVADGIVANNMLPFGSKVRIPELYGDKVFIVEDRMHKRMGKYHIDIWLPEYSQAKNFGAKISYIEVLED
;
A
#
# COMPACT_ATOMS: atom_id res chain seq x y z
N MET A 1 -60.24 -5.06 9.55
CA MET A 1 -58.79 -5.17 9.82
C MET A 1 -58.61 -5.55 11.28
N ASN A 2 -58.13 -6.76 11.57
CA ASN A 2 -58.34 -7.47 12.84
C ASN A 2 -57.19 -7.19 13.81
N ILE A 3 -57.50 -6.55 14.94
CA ILE A 3 -56.59 -6.05 15.98
C ILE A 3 -55.80 -7.15 16.69
N LYS A 4 -56.14 -8.43 16.51
CA LYS A 4 -55.50 -9.58 17.17
C LYS A 4 -54.14 -9.98 16.62
N ASN A 5 -53.70 -9.40 15.49
CA ASN A 5 -52.40 -9.72 14.89
C ASN A 5 -51.27 -8.72 15.26
N LEU A 6 -51.56 -7.62 15.97
CA LEU A 6 -50.58 -6.62 16.36
C LEU A 6 -49.87 -6.93 17.67
N THR A 7 -50.51 -7.67 18.56
CA THR A 7 -49.97 -7.97 19.90
C THR A 7 -48.98 -9.14 19.92
N LYS A 8 -48.98 -9.99 18.86
CA LYS A 8 -48.05 -11.13 18.79
C LYS A 8 -46.67 -10.76 18.26
N LYS A 9 -46.49 -9.53 17.70
CA LYS A 9 -45.21 -9.06 17.15
C LYS A 9 -44.36 -8.25 18.16
N LEU A 10 -44.91 -7.94 19.35
CA LEU A 10 -44.24 -7.11 20.35
C LEU A 10 -43.63 -7.90 21.53
N MET A 11 -43.82 -9.23 21.59
CA MET A 11 -43.30 -10.05 22.71
C MET A 11 -42.08 -10.91 22.37
N LEU A 12 -41.39 -10.67 21.26
CA LEU A 12 -40.19 -11.41 20.85
C LEU A 12 -38.92 -10.56 20.80
N LYS A 13 -38.88 -9.52 21.64
CA LYS A 13 -37.68 -8.71 21.73
C LYS A 13 -37.34 -8.52 23.23
N GLU A 14 -36.65 -9.51 23.79
CA GLU A 14 -35.74 -9.38 24.96
C GLU A 14 -35.36 -10.76 25.47
N LYS A 15 -34.25 -11.30 24.97
CA LYS A 15 -33.39 -12.22 25.69
C LYS A 15 -32.00 -12.12 25.08
N THR A 16 -31.22 -11.11 25.48
CA THR A 16 -29.78 -11.12 25.32
C THR A 16 -29.15 -11.80 26.54
N PRO A 17 -28.41 -12.86 26.39
CA PRO A 17 -27.71 -13.48 27.52
C PRO A 17 -26.50 -12.66 27.92
N LEU A 18 -26.39 -12.40 29.22
CA LEU A 18 -25.30 -11.83 30.00
C LEU A 18 -24.01 -12.67 30.00
N ILE A 19 -23.51 -13.10 28.82
CA ILE A 19 -22.29 -13.93 28.77
C ILE A 19 -21.13 -13.20 28.07
N SER A 20 -21.29 -11.92 27.67
CA SER A 20 -20.27 -11.19 26.93
C SER A 20 -19.21 -10.46 27.76
N SER A 21 -19.30 -10.45 29.10
CA SER A 21 -18.38 -9.62 29.93
C SER A 21 -17.17 -10.34 30.52
N ILE A 22 -17.06 -11.66 30.38
CA ILE A 22 -15.94 -12.40 31.03
C ILE A 22 -14.79 -12.69 30.03
N ILE A 23 -15.02 -12.62 28.73
CA ILE A 23 -14.00 -12.97 27.72
C ILE A 23 -13.11 -11.77 27.35
N ALA A 24 -13.53 -10.53 27.62
CA ALA A 24 -12.75 -9.34 27.26
C ALA A 24 -11.52 -9.07 28.17
N GLY A 25 -11.49 -9.64 29.39
CA GLY A 25 -10.41 -9.38 30.35
C GLY A 25 -9.14 -10.22 30.16
N THR A 26 -9.24 -11.39 29.51
CA THR A 26 -8.10 -12.31 29.39
C THR A 26 -7.27 -12.11 28.12
N ILE A 27 -7.82 -11.47 27.10
CA ILE A 27 -7.11 -11.22 25.82
C ILE A 27 -6.17 -10.01 25.93
N ALA A 28 -6.48 -9.00 26.73
CA ALA A 28 -5.64 -7.82 26.92
C ALA A 28 -4.32 -8.12 27.67
N GLY A 29 -4.29 -9.13 28.55
CA GLY A 29 -3.10 -9.50 29.31
C GLY A 29 -2.06 -10.27 28.48
N VAL A 30 -2.49 -11.06 27.50
CA VAL A 30 -1.58 -11.88 26.68
C VAL A 30 -0.89 -11.03 25.62
N ILE A 31 -1.57 -10.02 25.04
CA ILE A 31 -0.99 -9.15 24.02
C ILE A 31 0.10 -8.23 24.59
N LEU A 32 -0.02 -7.79 25.86
CA LEU A 32 1.00 -6.96 26.53
C LEU A 32 2.28 -7.76 26.86
N PHE A 33 2.19 -9.06 27.05
CA PHE A 33 3.36 -9.90 27.34
C PHE A 33 4.22 -10.14 26.10
N GLU A 34 3.62 -10.27 24.90
CA GLU A 34 4.37 -10.52 23.67
C GLU A 34 5.11 -9.29 23.11
N ILE A 35 4.71 -8.07 23.49
CA ILE A 35 5.35 -6.83 23.00
C ILE A 35 6.59 -6.45 23.82
N ILE A 36 6.71 -6.89 25.07
CA ILE A 36 7.80 -6.47 25.99
C ILE A 36 8.97 -7.44 25.92
N VAL A 37 8.73 -8.75 25.84
CA VAL A 37 9.78 -9.78 25.89
C VAL A 37 10.81 -9.71 24.75
N PRO A 38 10.44 -9.49 23.47
CA PRO A 38 11.44 -9.48 22.39
C PRO A 38 12.41 -8.27 22.44
N LYS A 39 12.00 -7.15 23.03
CA LYS A 39 12.87 -5.96 23.14
C LYS A 39 13.95 -6.11 24.21
N VAL A 40 13.66 -6.79 25.31
CA VAL A 40 14.63 -7.03 26.38
C VAL A 40 15.69 -8.06 25.95
N VAL A 41 15.27 -9.14 25.28
CA VAL A 41 16.18 -10.18 24.78
C VAL A 41 17.14 -9.61 23.73
N LEU A 42 16.66 -8.70 22.84
CA LEU A 42 17.52 -8.08 21.83
C LEU A 42 18.56 -7.13 22.43
N ALA A 43 18.22 -6.44 23.51
CA ALA A 43 19.14 -5.53 24.20
C ALA A 43 20.28 -6.28 24.93
N GLU A 44 19.99 -7.42 25.55
CA GLU A 44 21.01 -8.23 26.22
C GLU A 44 21.96 -8.92 25.23
N THR A 45 21.45 -9.34 24.07
CA THR A 45 22.28 -9.94 23.01
C THR A 45 23.28 -8.94 22.43
N ILE A 46 22.90 -7.67 22.25
CA ILE A 46 23.80 -6.61 21.76
C ILE A 46 24.85 -6.26 22.82
N LEU A 47 24.48 -6.24 24.10
CA LEU A 47 25.42 -5.90 25.18
C LEU A 47 26.46 -7.01 25.39
N SER A 48 26.08 -8.28 25.27
CA SER A 48 27.02 -9.41 25.40
C SER A 48 28.05 -9.49 24.25
N GLN A 49 27.68 -9.07 23.05
CA GLN A 49 28.59 -8.98 21.91
C GLN A 49 29.56 -7.81 22.01
N ALA A 50 29.17 -6.70 22.65
CA ALA A 50 30.06 -5.54 22.83
C ALA A 50 31.18 -5.79 23.87
N LEU A 51 30.99 -6.71 24.82
CA LEU A 51 31.98 -7.02 25.86
C LEU A 51 33.01 -8.10 25.48
N ALA A 52 32.86 -8.74 24.32
CA ALA A 52 33.76 -9.80 23.84
C ALA A 52 34.87 -9.30 22.90
N LEU A 53 35.03 -7.98 22.66
CA LEU A 53 35.94 -7.40 21.69
C LEU A 53 37.12 -6.66 22.38
N ASP A 54 37.68 -7.19 23.46
CA ASP A 54 38.90 -6.61 24.03
C ASP A 54 40.02 -7.63 23.96
N SER A 55 40.61 -7.77 22.77
CA SER A 55 41.94 -8.38 22.55
C SER A 55 42.62 -7.65 21.40
N PRO A 56 43.79 -7.08 21.61
CA PRO A 56 44.52 -6.33 20.57
C PRO A 56 45.19 -7.31 19.58
N THR A 57 44.51 -7.67 18.52
CA THR A 57 45.14 -8.31 17.36
C THR A 57 45.49 -7.23 16.34
N LEU A 58 46.74 -7.13 15.97
CA LEU A 58 47.29 -6.26 14.91
C LEU A 58 46.51 -6.51 13.60
N ILE A 59 45.61 -5.59 13.27
CA ILE A 59 44.89 -5.62 12.01
C ILE A 59 45.74 -4.94 10.96
N LYS A 60 46.28 -5.79 10.06
CA LYS A 60 46.84 -5.39 8.78
C LYS A 60 45.80 -4.53 8.04
N SER A 61 46.22 -3.31 7.66
CA SER A 61 45.41 -2.33 6.96
C SER A 61 44.85 -2.92 5.66
N GLU A 62 43.70 -3.54 5.70
CA GLU A 62 42.87 -3.77 4.53
C GLU A 62 41.94 -2.57 4.36
N SER A 63 42.03 -1.95 3.18
CA SER A 63 41.23 -0.82 2.75
C SER A 63 39.75 -1.10 3.00
N LEU A 64 39.18 -0.44 4.01
CA LEU A 64 37.73 -0.44 4.24
C LEU A 64 37.09 0.27 3.05
N THR A 65 36.63 -0.50 2.07
CA THR A 65 35.68 -0.02 1.06
C THR A 65 34.43 0.37 1.79
N ILE A 66 34.25 1.67 2.02
CA ILE A 66 33.01 2.24 2.51
C ILE A 66 31.91 1.77 1.54
N PRO A 67 30.85 1.08 1.99
CA PRO A 67 29.76 0.72 1.11
C PRO A 67 29.24 2.01 0.47
N LYS A 68 29.31 2.07 -0.88
CA LYS A 68 28.76 3.19 -1.65
C LYS A 68 27.30 3.35 -1.23
N ILE A 69 27.00 4.40 -0.50
CA ILE A 69 25.63 4.77 -0.17
C ILE A 69 24.95 4.97 -1.53
N ILE A 70 24.03 4.05 -1.89
CA ILE A 70 23.21 4.22 -3.07
C ILE A 70 22.27 5.37 -2.73
N GLU A 71 22.63 6.56 -3.17
CA GLU A 71 21.74 7.71 -3.04
C GLU A 71 20.43 7.40 -3.75
N LYS A 72 19.35 7.39 -2.98
CA LYS A 72 17.99 7.27 -3.52
C LYS A 72 17.81 8.45 -4.49
N PRO A 73 17.37 8.22 -5.75
CA PRO A 73 17.18 9.31 -6.69
C PRO A 73 16.23 10.35 -6.09
N SER A 74 16.69 11.57 -5.95
CA SER A 74 15.90 12.70 -5.46
C SER A 74 15.15 13.29 -6.64
N PHE A 75 13.82 13.09 -6.67
CA PHE A 75 12.96 13.72 -7.69
C PHE A 75 12.43 15.05 -7.18
N LYS A 76 12.43 16.06 -8.06
CA LYS A 76 11.78 17.33 -7.79
C LYS A 76 10.30 17.26 -8.15
N VAL A 77 9.42 17.68 -7.25
CA VAL A 77 7.99 17.81 -7.54
C VAL A 77 7.77 19.11 -8.31
N VAL A 78 7.32 18.99 -9.56
CA VAL A 78 7.05 20.15 -10.44
C VAL A 78 5.58 20.55 -10.47
N LYS A 79 4.69 19.60 -10.13
CA LYS A 79 3.25 19.85 -10.13
C LYS A 79 2.54 18.88 -9.22
N THR A 80 1.53 19.37 -8.50
CA THR A 80 0.59 18.55 -7.72
C THR A 80 -0.81 18.71 -8.30
N VAL A 81 -1.50 17.60 -8.56
CA VAL A 81 -2.84 17.58 -9.17
C VAL A 81 -3.75 16.64 -8.40
N LYS A 82 -4.95 17.11 -8.04
CA LYS A 82 -5.97 16.27 -7.43
C LYS A 82 -6.64 15.41 -8.51
N MET A 83 -6.65 14.10 -8.35
CA MET A 83 -7.20 13.14 -9.31
C MET A 83 -8.02 12.06 -8.63
N ILE A 84 -8.87 11.40 -9.41
CA ILE A 84 -9.50 10.14 -9.05
C ILE A 84 -8.53 9.03 -9.44
N VAL A 85 -8.18 8.19 -8.45
CA VAL A 85 -7.28 7.06 -8.59
C VAL A 85 -8.10 5.79 -8.61
N THR A 86 -7.95 4.99 -9.65
CA THR A 86 -8.54 3.66 -9.80
C THR A 86 -7.44 2.63 -10.10
N ALA A 87 -7.82 1.38 -10.30
CA ALA A 87 -6.90 0.34 -10.71
C ALA A 87 -7.52 -0.55 -11.78
N TYR A 88 -6.70 -1.07 -12.69
CA TYR A 88 -7.06 -2.01 -13.74
C TYR A 88 -6.10 -3.19 -13.79
N SER A 89 -6.50 -4.25 -14.46
CA SER A 89 -5.69 -5.44 -14.70
C SER A 89 -5.76 -5.84 -16.17
N SER A 90 -4.88 -6.75 -16.58
CA SER A 90 -4.79 -7.24 -17.97
C SER A 90 -5.92 -8.25 -18.27
N THR A 91 -7.15 -7.76 -18.25
CA THR A 91 -8.35 -8.57 -18.58
C THR A 91 -9.11 -7.95 -19.75
N PRO A 92 -9.76 -8.77 -20.61
CA PRO A 92 -10.45 -8.27 -21.81
C PRO A 92 -11.61 -7.30 -21.53
N ASP A 93 -12.17 -7.31 -20.32
CA ASP A 93 -13.23 -6.39 -19.88
C ASP A 93 -12.71 -5.04 -19.39
N GLN A 94 -11.41 -4.92 -19.10
CA GLN A 94 -10.78 -3.70 -18.59
C GLN A 94 -9.79 -3.07 -19.57
N THR A 95 -9.42 -3.78 -20.64
CA THR A 95 -8.42 -3.37 -21.63
C THR A 95 -8.97 -3.49 -23.05
N ASP A 96 -8.11 -3.30 -24.02
CA ASP A 96 -8.37 -3.59 -25.46
C ASP A 96 -7.97 -5.03 -25.82
N ASP A 97 -7.82 -5.30 -27.12
CA ASP A 97 -7.45 -6.61 -27.66
C ASP A 97 -6.00 -7.02 -27.31
N THR A 98 -5.21 -6.14 -26.70
CA THR A 98 -3.82 -6.36 -26.31
C THR A 98 -3.58 -6.15 -24.80
N PRO A 99 -4.19 -6.93 -23.92
CA PRO A 99 -4.28 -6.64 -22.47
C PRO A 99 -2.93 -6.57 -21.74
N PHE A 100 -1.86 -7.08 -22.33
CA PHE A 100 -0.51 -7.04 -21.76
C PHE A 100 0.40 -5.98 -22.41
N ILE A 101 -0.10 -5.21 -23.39
CA ILE A 101 0.63 -4.14 -24.06
C ILE A 101 -0.04 -2.82 -23.76
N THR A 102 0.72 -1.86 -23.23
CA THR A 102 0.24 -0.50 -22.94
C THR A 102 0.08 0.31 -24.22
N ALA A 103 -0.63 1.43 -24.14
CA ALA A 103 -0.79 2.36 -25.26
C ALA A 103 0.55 2.97 -25.74
N SER A 104 1.64 2.93 -24.95
CA SER A 104 3.00 3.29 -25.37
C SER A 104 3.75 2.16 -26.09
N GLY A 105 3.15 0.96 -26.21
CA GLY A 105 3.75 -0.22 -26.85
C GLY A 105 4.66 -1.05 -25.93
N LYS A 106 4.68 -0.79 -24.63
CA LYS A 106 5.46 -1.55 -23.65
C LYS A 106 4.62 -2.64 -23.01
N ASN A 107 5.28 -3.68 -22.49
CA ASN A 107 4.61 -4.65 -21.65
C ASN A 107 4.19 -4.02 -20.32
N VAL A 108 3.01 -4.39 -19.82
CA VAL A 108 2.55 -3.99 -18.49
C VAL A 108 3.49 -4.52 -17.40
N ALA A 109 3.70 -3.72 -16.38
CA ALA A 109 4.52 -4.08 -15.22
C ALA A 109 4.09 -3.27 -13.99
N ASP A 110 4.50 -3.72 -12.80
CA ASP A 110 4.29 -2.94 -11.58
C ASP A 110 4.94 -1.56 -11.68
N GLY A 111 4.21 -0.53 -11.25
CA GLY A 111 4.63 0.86 -11.40
C GLY A 111 4.15 1.55 -12.67
N ILE A 112 3.39 0.88 -13.53
CA ILE A 112 2.75 1.51 -14.70
C ILE A 112 1.39 2.10 -14.30
N VAL A 113 1.08 3.28 -14.87
CA VAL A 113 -0.23 3.92 -14.75
C VAL A 113 -0.73 4.41 -16.10
N ALA A 114 -2.05 4.40 -16.27
CA ALA A 114 -2.76 5.02 -17.37
C ALA A 114 -3.26 6.41 -16.99
N ASN A 115 -3.04 7.41 -17.84
CA ASN A 115 -3.54 8.76 -17.66
C ASN A 115 -3.69 9.48 -19.01
N ASN A 116 -4.77 10.29 -19.17
CA ASN A 116 -5.06 11.00 -20.43
C ASN A 116 -4.55 12.45 -20.49
N MET A 117 -3.87 12.93 -19.42
CA MET A 117 -3.37 14.31 -19.35
C MET A 117 -1.86 14.38 -19.49
N LEU A 118 -1.13 13.49 -18.87
CA LEU A 118 0.32 13.51 -18.80
C LEU A 118 0.94 12.81 -20.03
N PRO A 119 2.07 13.28 -20.57
CA PRO A 119 2.82 12.58 -21.61
C PRO A 119 3.25 11.17 -21.16
N PHE A 120 3.49 10.27 -22.13
CA PHE A 120 4.16 9.01 -21.85
C PHE A 120 5.56 9.25 -21.27
N GLY A 121 5.99 8.39 -20.35
CA GLY A 121 7.25 8.51 -19.65
C GLY A 121 7.22 9.47 -18.45
N SER A 122 6.12 10.25 -18.24
CA SER A 122 6.00 11.10 -17.05
C SER A 122 6.08 10.27 -15.77
N LYS A 123 6.94 10.70 -14.85
CA LYS A 123 7.06 10.09 -13.52
C LYS A 123 6.07 10.75 -12.56
N VAL A 124 5.37 9.95 -11.78
CA VAL A 124 4.40 10.44 -10.80
C VAL A 124 4.51 9.68 -9.48
N ARG A 125 4.15 10.34 -8.37
CA ARG A 125 3.92 9.70 -7.06
C ARG A 125 2.49 9.93 -6.62
N ILE A 126 2.02 9.01 -5.78
CA ILE A 126 0.71 9.09 -5.10
C ILE A 126 0.96 8.94 -3.60
N PRO A 127 1.47 9.98 -2.90
CA PRO A 127 2.02 9.85 -1.56
C PRO A 127 1.05 9.27 -0.54
N GLU A 128 -0.22 9.66 -0.58
CA GLU A 128 -1.25 9.20 0.35
C GLU A 128 -1.56 7.69 0.24
N LEU A 129 -1.33 7.08 -0.94
CA LEU A 129 -1.65 5.67 -1.19
C LEU A 129 -0.41 4.78 -1.26
N TYR A 130 0.72 5.30 -1.75
CA TYR A 130 1.92 4.51 -2.07
C TYR A 130 3.22 5.13 -1.57
N GLY A 131 3.17 6.20 -0.77
CA GLY A 131 4.37 6.86 -0.24
C GLY A 131 5.31 7.32 -1.35
N ASP A 132 6.57 6.92 -1.25
CA ASP A 132 7.63 7.32 -2.19
C ASP A 132 7.67 6.52 -3.50
N LYS A 133 6.76 5.57 -3.70
CA LYS A 133 6.75 4.76 -4.93
C LYS A 133 6.53 5.63 -6.14
N VAL A 134 7.44 5.53 -7.11
CA VAL A 134 7.35 6.22 -8.40
C VAL A 134 6.63 5.32 -9.40
N PHE A 135 5.66 5.90 -10.09
CA PHE A 135 4.93 5.30 -11.20
C PHE A 135 5.30 6.01 -12.49
N ILE A 136 5.16 5.32 -13.62
CA ILE A 136 5.43 5.86 -14.95
C ILE A 136 4.14 5.80 -15.77
N VAL A 137 3.81 6.90 -16.43
CA VAL A 137 2.68 6.98 -17.34
C VAL A 137 3.06 6.30 -18.65
N GLU A 138 2.57 5.10 -18.89
CA GLU A 138 2.84 4.32 -20.10
C GLU A 138 1.54 3.88 -20.79
N ASP A 139 0.39 4.20 -20.21
CA ASP A 139 -0.88 3.76 -20.75
C ASP A 139 -1.90 4.89 -20.85
N ARG A 140 -3.01 4.64 -21.55
CA ARG A 140 -4.13 5.55 -21.74
C ARG A 140 -5.42 4.91 -21.28
N MET A 141 -6.23 5.71 -20.63
CA MET A 141 -7.59 5.34 -20.25
C MET A 141 -8.54 5.60 -21.44
N HIS A 142 -9.68 4.91 -21.43
CA HIS A 142 -10.74 5.20 -22.38
C HIS A 142 -11.09 6.71 -22.37
N LYS A 143 -11.37 7.30 -23.53
CA LYS A 143 -11.58 8.76 -23.70
C LYS A 143 -12.65 9.35 -22.77
N ARG A 144 -13.65 8.55 -22.36
CA ARG A 144 -14.72 8.98 -21.44
C ARG A 144 -14.22 9.29 -20.02
N MET A 145 -13.05 8.77 -19.63
CA MET A 145 -12.54 8.90 -18.25
C MET A 145 -11.98 10.30 -17.94
N GLY A 146 -11.84 11.16 -18.93
CA GLY A 146 -11.38 12.53 -18.74
C GLY A 146 -9.90 12.63 -18.33
N LYS A 147 -9.49 13.88 -17.96
CA LYS A 147 -8.07 14.20 -17.74
C LYS A 147 -7.61 14.01 -16.29
N TYR A 148 -8.54 14.08 -15.33
CA TYR A 148 -8.24 14.05 -13.90
C TYR A 148 -8.50 12.67 -13.28
N HIS A 149 -8.27 11.62 -14.07
CA HIS A 149 -8.27 10.23 -13.64
C HIS A 149 -6.90 9.62 -13.88
N ILE A 150 -6.45 8.79 -12.96
CA ILE A 150 -5.25 7.97 -13.10
C ILE A 150 -5.61 6.54 -12.70
N ASP A 151 -5.18 5.58 -13.49
CA ASP A 151 -5.49 4.16 -13.32
C ASP A 151 -4.22 3.37 -13.13
N ILE A 152 -4.12 2.63 -12.02
CA ILE A 152 -2.91 1.90 -11.64
C ILE A 152 -3.03 0.47 -12.16
N TRP A 153 -2.03 0.01 -12.92
CA TRP A 153 -1.99 -1.38 -13.30
C TRP A 153 -1.68 -2.28 -12.09
N LEU A 154 -2.48 -3.32 -11.90
CA LEU A 154 -2.28 -4.36 -10.90
C LEU A 154 -2.32 -5.75 -11.57
N PRO A 155 -1.48 -6.71 -11.15
CA PRO A 155 -1.40 -8.01 -11.81
C PRO A 155 -2.68 -8.84 -11.65
N GLU A 156 -3.38 -8.69 -10.52
CA GLU A 156 -4.54 -9.51 -10.20
C GLU A 156 -5.86 -8.74 -10.35
N TYR A 157 -6.81 -9.32 -11.09
CA TYR A 157 -8.14 -8.75 -11.28
C TYR A 157 -8.87 -8.45 -9.96
N SER A 158 -8.75 -9.36 -9.00
CA SER A 158 -9.36 -9.20 -7.68
C SER A 158 -8.82 -7.97 -6.93
N GLN A 159 -7.52 -7.69 -7.05
CA GLN A 159 -6.89 -6.52 -6.47
C GLN A 159 -7.37 -5.24 -7.14
N ALA A 160 -7.40 -5.21 -8.48
CA ALA A 160 -7.89 -4.06 -9.24
C ALA A 160 -9.35 -3.76 -8.91
N LYS A 161 -10.21 -4.79 -8.89
CA LYS A 161 -11.63 -4.66 -8.54
C LYS A 161 -11.84 -4.15 -7.10
N ASN A 162 -11.09 -4.67 -6.13
CA ASN A 162 -11.21 -4.29 -4.73
C ASN A 162 -10.57 -2.94 -4.40
N PHE A 163 -9.71 -2.41 -5.28
CA PHE A 163 -9.09 -1.10 -5.10
C PHE A 163 -10.13 0.02 -5.05
N GLY A 164 -11.14 -0.07 -5.93
CA GLY A 164 -12.22 0.91 -6.05
C GLY A 164 -11.73 2.26 -6.60
N ALA A 165 -12.45 3.34 -6.28
CA ALA A 165 -12.11 4.70 -6.65
C ALA A 165 -11.74 5.52 -5.41
N LYS A 166 -10.61 6.21 -5.46
CA LYS A 166 -10.10 7.06 -4.38
C LYS A 166 -9.78 8.43 -4.91
N ILE A 167 -9.90 9.47 -4.10
CA ILE A 167 -9.46 10.81 -4.46
C ILE A 167 -8.14 11.04 -3.75
N SER A 168 -7.09 11.41 -4.50
CA SER A 168 -5.77 11.67 -3.94
C SER A 168 -5.05 12.78 -4.71
N TYR A 169 -3.96 13.29 -4.15
CA TYR A 169 -3.05 14.18 -4.82
C TYR A 169 -1.94 13.38 -5.50
N ILE A 170 -1.72 13.71 -6.79
CA ILE A 170 -0.67 13.12 -7.63
C ILE A 170 0.43 14.16 -7.78
N GLU A 171 1.64 13.81 -7.44
CA GLU A 171 2.84 14.61 -7.68
C GLU A 171 3.47 14.22 -9.01
N VAL A 172 3.65 15.18 -9.89
CA VAL A 172 4.41 15.01 -11.14
C VAL A 172 5.87 15.34 -10.83
N LEU A 173 6.78 14.47 -11.25
CA LEU A 173 8.19 14.50 -10.90
C LEU A 173 9.05 14.84 -12.11
N GLU A 174 10.15 15.54 -11.86
CA GLU A 174 11.25 15.81 -12.78
C GLU A 174 12.56 15.26 -12.17
N ASP A 175 13.45 14.78 -13.02
CA ASP A 175 14.78 14.24 -12.63
C ASP A 175 15.70 15.33 -12.11
#